data_4685497ace7627ec9711b2d7130536b2
#
_entry.id   4685497ace7627ec9711b2d7130536b2
#
_cell.length_a   1.000
_cell.length_b   1.000
_cell.length_c   1.000
_cell.angle_alpha   90.00
_cell.angle_beta   90.00
_cell.angle_gamma   90.00
#
_symmetry.space_group_name_H-M   'P 1'
#
loop_
_entity.id
_entity.type
_entity.pdbx_description
1 polymer ?
#
loop_
_entity_poly.entity_id
_entity_poly.type
_entity_poly.pdbx_seq_one_letter_code
_entity_poly.pdbx_strand_id
1 'polypeptide(L)'
;MAADSPVPLASSADMQDGQFADLVRDYSATALDQLMVEATRVCEGIAGRRLAPFTGVPETHRATGIDPDEYTEAANFPLDLQGTLGRSYSNALGGGDQVRHCWLNEFAPRYPEMWTYANLQVTLLRSYGGSQTVGSTSVIGAEPDSGHIWFTLGTFLPLGSLIRVTYDGGYTTVPADLERACKLQAAVLVLGEIDPAGTQFGHDPGALRTQAEEILCRYQPT
;
A
#
# COMPACT_ATOMS: atom_id res chain seq x y z
N MET A 1 18.18 -5.10 9.48
CA MET A 1 17.09 -5.08 8.52
C MET A 1 17.75 -4.93 7.16
N ALA A 2 17.71 -5.97 6.32
CA ALA A 2 18.11 -5.85 4.93
C ALA A 2 17.12 -4.86 4.29
N ALA A 3 17.64 -3.81 3.66
CA ALA A 3 16.83 -2.93 2.87
C ALA A 3 16.28 -3.77 1.71
N ASP A 4 14.99 -4.00 1.70
CA ASP A 4 14.31 -4.65 0.60
C ASP A 4 14.59 -3.79 -0.64
N SER A 5 15.32 -4.35 -1.61
CA SER A 5 15.54 -3.63 -2.87
C SER A 5 14.20 -3.63 -3.59
N PRO A 6 13.57 -2.48 -3.78
CA PRO A 6 12.26 -2.45 -4.41
C PRO A 6 12.36 -3.02 -5.81
N VAL A 7 11.42 -3.91 -6.14
CA VAL A 7 11.23 -4.36 -7.52
C VAL A 7 10.76 -3.16 -8.33
N PRO A 8 11.37 -2.83 -9.48
CA PRO A 8 10.92 -1.69 -10.25
C PRO A 8 9.54 -1.92 -10.88
N LEU A 9 8.74 -0.85 -11.02
CA LEU A 9 7.41 -0.87 -11.65
C LEU A 9 7.47 -1.09 -13.17
N ALA A 10 8.62 -0.84 -13.80
CA ALA A 10 8.84 -1.13 -15.21
C ALA A 10 10.26 -1.67 -15.38
N SER A 11 10.47 -2.50 -16.40
CA SER A 11 11.78 -3.08 -16.65
C SER A 11 12.74 -2.11 -17.33
N SER A 12 14.04 -2.30 -17.13
CA SER A 12 15.08 -1.57 -17.85
C SER A 12 15.03 -1.85 -19.36
N ALA A 13 14.67 -3.05 -19.77
CA ALA A 13 14.49 -3.42 -21.18
C ALA A 13 13.41 -2.57 -21.87
N ASP A 14 12.28 -2.34 -21.19
CA ASP A 14 11.18 -1.51 -21.74
C ASP A 14 11.59 -0.05 -21.95
N MET A 15 12.58 0.42 -21.20
CA MET A 15 13.16 1.75 -21.41
C MET A 15 14.08 1.79 -22.64
N GLN A 16 14.87 0.74 -22.86
CA GLN A 16 15.81 0.62 -23.98
C GLN A 16 15.10 0.41 -25.32
N ASP A 17 13.98 -0.30 -25.32
CA ASP A 17 13.23 -0.63 -26.54
C ASP A 17 12.07 0.36 -26.82
N GLY A 18 11.86 1.35 -25.93
CA GLY A 18 10.76 2.29 -25.99
C GLY A 18 11.07 3.65 -26.61
N GLN A 19 10.13 4.57 -26.43
CA GLN A 19 10.22 5.96 -26.93
C GLN A 19 11.36 6.77 -26.31
N PHE A 20 11.98 6.28 -25.23
CA PHE A 20 13.07 6.92 -24.50
C PHE A 20 14.44 6.22 -24.72
N ALA A 21 14.52 5.31 -25.70
CA ALA A 21 15.72 4.54 -25.98
C ALA A 21 16.94 5.43 -26.23
N ASP A 22 16.78 6.54 -26.93
CA ASP A 22 17.88 7.48 -27.21
C ASP A 22 18.39 8.18 -25.96
N LEU A 23 17.54 8.41 -24.94
CA LEU A 23 17.96 9.03 -23.68
C LEU A 23 18.85 8.12 -22.82
N VAL A 24 18.64 6.82 -22.92
CA VAL A 24 19.29 5.83 -22.06
C VAL A 24 20.35 5.00 -22.81
N ARG A 25 20.64 5.35 -24.04
CA ARG A 25 21.54 4.60 -24.93
C ARG A 25 22.91 4.34 -24.34
N ASP A 26 23.45 5.33 -23.61
CA ASP A 26 24.81 5.28 -23.03
C ASP A 26 24.83 4.72 -21.60
N TYR A 27 23.66 4.35 -21.05
CA TYR A 27 23.54 3.79 -19.71
C TYR A 27 23.94 2.31 -19.72
N SER A 28 24.72 1.90 -18.72
CA SER A 28 24.93 0.47 -18.48
C SER A 28 23.64 -0.17 -17.93
N ALA A 29 23.46 -1.50 -18.14
CA ALA A 29 22.29 -2.22 -17.61
C ALA A 29 22.12 -2.00 -16.10
N THR A 30 23.19 -2.05 -15.32
CA THR A 30 23.14 -1.83 -13.88
C THR A 30 22.70 -0.40 -13.51
N ALA A 31 23.18 0.61 -14.24
CA ALA A 31 22.80 1.99 -14.01
C ALA A 31 21.31 2.20 -14.36
N LEU A 32 20.85 1.55 -15.41
CA LEU A 32 19.46 1.62 -15.83
C LEU A 32 18.51 0.92 -14.83
N ASP A 33 18.92 -0.21 -14.28
CA ASP A 33 18.15 -0.88 -13.22
C ASP A 33 18.04 0.01 -11.98
N GLN A 34 19.11 0.70 -11.60
CA GLN A 34 19.10 1.65 -10.49
C GLN A 34 18.19 2.85 -10.77
N LEU A 35 18.22 3.38 -11.99
CA LEU A 35 17.33 4.45 -12.43
C LEU A 35 15.85 4.05 -12.33
N MET A 36 15.52 2.82 -12.76
CA MET A 36 14.13 2.32 -12.68
C MET A 36 13.67 2.15 -11.24
N VAL A 37 14.55 1.72 -10.34
CA VAL A 37 14.28 1.67 -8.90
C VAL A 37 14.05 3.07 -8.32
N GLU A 38 14.85 4.06 -8.73
CA GLU A 38 14.68 5.44 -8.29
C GLU A 38 13.39 6.05 -8.82
N ALA A 39 13.08 5.86 -10.09
CA ALA A 39 11.81 6.27 -10.69
C ALA A 39 10.60 5.66 -9.97
N THR A 40 10.69 4.37 -9.60
CA THR A 40 9.66 3.70 -8.80
C THR A 40 9.44 4.39 -7.46
N ARG A 41 10.51 4.74 -6.74
CA ARG A 41 10.40 5.47 -5.47
C ARG A 41 9.75 6.84 -5.63
N VAL A 42 10.06 7.55 -6.72
CA VAL A 42 9.41 8.83 -7.03
C VAL A 42 7.91 8.62 -7.29
N CYS A 43 7.54 7.61 -8.07
CA CYS A 43 6.14 7.26 -8.32
C CYS A 43 5.40 6.94 -7.02
N GLU A 44 5.97 6.13 -6.15
CA GLU A 44 5.41 5.78 -4.84
C GLU A 44 5.28 7.00 -3.92
N GLY A 45 6.28 7.90 -3.95
CA GLY A 45 6.23 9.17 -3.23
C GLY A 45 5.08 10.08 -3.68
N ILE A 46 4.82 10.15 -4.98
CA ILE A 46 3.70 10.93 -5.55
C ILE A 46 2.36 10.26 -5.23
N ALA A 47 2.28 8.94 -5.36
CA ALA A 47 1.09 8.18 -5.02
C ALA A 47 0.80 8.14 -3.51
N GLY A 48 1.80 8.45 -2.66
CA GLY A 48 1.68 8.43 -1.21
C GLY A 48 1.59 7.04 -0.61
N ARG A 49 1.94 6.00 -1.37
CA ARG A 49 1.88 4.59 -0.98
C ARG A 49 2.86 3.72 -1.77
N ARG A 50 3.08 2.51 -1.29
CA ARG A 50 3.82 1.49 -2.05
C ARG A 50 2.96 0.93 -3.17
N LEU A 51 3.54 0.77 -4.33
CA LEU A 51 2.88 0.25 -5.54
C LEU A 51 3.57 -1.02 -6.03
N ALA A 52 4.90 -1.04 -5.98
CA ALA A 52 5.70 -2.20 -6.34
C ALA A 52 5.50 -3.35 -5.33
N PRO A 53 5.72 -4.61 -5.73
CA PRO A 53 5.70 -5.73 -4.81
C PRO A 53 6.66 -5.51 -3.64
N PHE A 54 6.18 -5.75 -2.43
CA PHE A 54 6.95 -5.59 -1.20
C PHE A 54 6.76 -6.78 -0.27
N THR A 55 7.71 -7.02 0.63
CA THR A 55 7.67 -8.11 1.59
C THR A 55 7.89 -7.61 3.02
N GLY A 56 7.20 -8.24 3.97
CA GLY A 56 7.41 -8.05 5.40
C GLY A 56 7.19 -6.63 5.92
N VAL A 57 6.29 -5.84 5.30
CA VAL A 57 6.01 -4.47 5.74
C VAL A 57 5.18 -4.49 7.02
N PRO A 58 5.69 -3.89 8.11
CA PRO A 58 4.94 -3.79 9.35
C PRO A 58 4.13 -2.49 9.38
N GLU A 59 2.84 -2.60 9.65
CA GLU A 59 1.97 -1.49 10.00
C GLU A 59 1.48 -1.62 11.43
N THR A 60 1.31 -0.50 12.11
CA THR A 60 0.82 -0.49 13.49
C THR A 60 -0.48 0.28 13.55
N HIS A 61 -1.53 -0.41 13.93
CA HIS A 61 -2.88 0.12 14.08
C HIS A 61 -3.31 0.10 15.53
N ARG A 62 -4.13 1.06 15.91
CA ARG A 62 -4.81 1.02 17.20
C ARG A 62 -6.12 0.25 17.02
N ALA A 63 -6.35 -0.71 17.89
CA ALA A 63 -7.60 -1.44 17.95
C ALA A 63 -8.75 -0.49 18.33
N THR A 64 -9.54 -0.06 17.35
CA THR A 64 -10.68 0.86 17.49
C THR A 64 -11.95 0.10 17.41
N GLY A 65 -12.46 -0.69 17.96
CA GLY A 65 -13.60 -1.59 18.03
C GLY A 65 -14.89 -1.26 17.26
N ILE A 66 -14.85 -0.34 16.31
CA ILE A 66 -16.05 0.07 15.57
C ILE A 66 -15.77 -0.02 14.09
N ASP A 67 -16.53 -0.90 13.41
CA ASP A 67 -16.68 -0.89 11.97
C ASP A 67 -17.44 0.37 11.55
N PRO A 68 -16.95 1.17 10.58
CA PRO A 68 -17.73 2.27 10.03
C PRO A 68 -19.09 1.83 9.49
N ASP A 69 -19.18 0.64 8.91
CA ASP A 69 -20.44 0.10 8.39
C ASP A 69 -21.37 -0.34 9.53
N GLU A 70 -20.87 -0.98 10.59
CA GLU A 70 -21.61 -1.24 11.82
C GLU A 70 -22.04 0.05 12.51
N TYR A 71 -21.23 1.12 12.41
CA TYR A 71 -21.58 2.42 12.97
C TYR A 71 -22.78 3.04 12.24
N THR A 72 -22.89 2.82 10.93
CA THR A 72 -24.02 3.31 10.13
C THR A 72 -25.31 2.55 10.47
N GLU A 73 -25.24 1.26 10.70
CA GLU A 73 -26.37 0.46 11.18
C GLU A 73 -26.71 0.78 12.64
N ALA A 74 -25.71 0.91 13.50
CA ALA A 74 -25.91 1.27 14.90
C ALA A 74 -26.43 2.71 15.08
N ALA A 75 -26.13 3.62 14.16
CA ALA A 75 -26.67 4.99 14.18
C ALA A 75 -28.19 5.05 13.99
N ASN A 76 -28.79 3.99 13.45
CA ASN A 76 -30.23 3.86 13.31
C ASN A 76 -30.92 3.27 14.55
N PHE A 77 -30.17 2.82 15.57
CA PHE A 77 -30.73 2.39 16.84
C PHE A 77 -30.89 3.56 17.82
N PRO A 78 -31.91 3.57 18.66
CA PRO A 78 -32.07 4.56 19.73
C PRO A 78 -30.81 4.58 20.61
N LEU A 79 -30.32 5.76 20.94
CA LEU A 79 -29.08 6.00 21.72
C LEU A 79 -28.98 5.17 23.02
N ASP A 80 -30.12 4.91 23.65
CA ASP A 80 -30.22 4.12 24.89
C ASP A 80 -29.87 2.63 24.69
N LEU A 81 -30.11 2.12 23.49
CA LEU A 81 -29.80 0.74 23.12
C LEU A 81 -28.34 0.57 22.63
N GLN A 82 -27.75 1.63 22.03
CA GLN A 82 -26.37 1.61 21.56
C GLN A 82 -25.37 1.39 22.72
N GLY A 83 -25.58 2.09 23.85
CA GLY A 83 -24.74 1.93 25.03
C GLY A 83 -24.88 0.56 25.69
N THR A 84 -26.09 -0.03 25.62
CA THR A 84 -26.39 -1.29 26.30
C THR A 84 -26.11 -2.51 25.40
N LEU A 85 -26.43 -2.44 24.11
CA LEU A 85 -26.17 -3.54 23.17
C LEU A 85 -24.70 -3.68 22.82
N GLY A 86 -23.97 -2.58 22.62
CA GLY A 86 -22.52 -2.63 22.38
C GLY A 86 -21.78 -3.27 23.55
N ARG A 87 -22.13 -2.91 24.78
CA ARG A 87 -21.55 -3.52 26.00
C ARG A 87 -22.08 -4.95 26.26
N SER A 88 -23.36 -5.22 25.97
CA SER A 88 -23.94 -6.55 26.17
C SER A 88 -23.43 -7.57 25.16
N TYR A 89 -23.21 -7.20 23.90
CA TYR A 89 -22.68 -8.12 22.90
C TYR A 89 -21.23 -8.51 23.21
N SER A 90 -20.41 -7.57 23.64
CA SER A 90 -19.04 -7.86 24.07
C SER A 90 -18.98 -8.69 25.34
N ASN A 91 -19.89 -8.46 26.28
CA ASN A 91 -19.98 -9.22 27.53
C ASN A 91 -20.62 -10.61 27.36
N ALA A 92 -21.59 -10.77 26.45
CA ALA A 92 -22.25 -12.06 26.20
C ALA A 92 -21.32 -13.07 25.50
N LEU A 93 -20.28 -12.59 24.81
CA LEU A 93 -19.27 -13.44 24.16
C LEU A 93 -18.00 -13.63 25.03
N GLY A 94 -18.03 -13.23 26.29
CA GLY A 94 -17.01 -13.64 27.27
C GLY A 94 -15.76 -12.79 27.29
N GLY A 95 -15.80 -11.51 26.89
CA GLY A 95 -14.64 -10.67 27.13
C GLY A 95 -14.64 -9.39 26.34
N GLY A 96 -14.58 -8.27 26.99
CA GLY A 96 -14.27 -6.93 26.56
C GLY A 96 -14.45 -6.56 25.08
N ASP A 97 -14.45 -5.31 24.77
CA ASP A 97 -14.56 -4.81 23.38
C ASP A 97 -13.50 -5.48 22.50
N GLN A 98 -13.94 -6.25 21.51
CA GLN A 98 -13.08 -7.02 20.59
C GLN A 98 -13.00 -6.29 19.26
N VAL A 99 -11.78 -6.13 18.76
CA VAL A 99 -11.56 -5.69 17.39
C VAL A 99 -11.59 -6.91 16.48
N ARG A 100 -12.38 -6.87 15.46
CA ARG A 100 -12.51 -7.97 14.50
C ARG A 100 -11.90 -7.66 13.14
N HIS A 101 -11.50 -6.42 12.92
CA HIS A 101 -10.99 -5.96 11.64
C HIS A 101 -10.06 -4.75 11.83
N CYS A 102 -9.26 -4.48 10.81
CA CYS A 102 -8.53 -3.22 10.64
C CYS A 102 -8.35 -2.91 9.14
N TRP A 103 -7.99 -1.67 8.84
CA TRP A 103 -7.65 -1.25 7.48
C TRP A 103 -6.15 -1.08 7.38
N LEU A 104 -5.58 -1.67 6.34
CA LEU A 104 -4.18 -1.50 5.99
C LEU A 104 -4.00 -0.19 5.22
N ASN A 105 -2.84 0.43 5.38
CA ASN A 105 -2.52 1.67 4.67
C ASN A 105 -2.19 1.41 3.20
N GLU A 106 -1.63 0.23 2.91
CA GLU A 106 -1.24 -0.16 1.57
C GLU A 106 -2.35 -1.02 0.94
N PHE A 107 -3.09 -0.45 0.02
CA PHE A 107 -4.17 -1.10 -0.72
C PHE A 107 -4.24 -0.57 -2.16
N ALA A 108 -4.97 -1.23 -3.04
CA ALA A 108 -5.07 -0.88 -4.44
C ALA A 108 -6.46 -0.36 -4.82
N PRO A 109 -6.72 0.95 -4.70
CA PRO A 109 -8.02 1.52 -5.07
C PRO A 109 -8.31 1.42 -6.57
N ARG A 110 -7.25 1.25 -7.38
CA ARG A 110 -7.33 1.07 -8.82
C ARG A 110 -6.74 -0.27 -9.21
N TYR A 111 -7.48 -1.07 -9.97
CA TYR A 111 -7.13 -2.45 -10.36
C TYR A 111 -6.84 -3.38 -9.17
N PRO A 112 -7.76 -3.49 -8.21
CA PRO A 112 -7.56 -4.31 -7.01
C PRO A 112 -7.36 -5.79 -7.33
N GLU A 113 -7.86 -6.26 -8.47
CA GLU A 113 -7.67 -7.63 -8.96
C GLU A 113 -6.22 -7.97 -9.32
N MET A 114 -5.38 -6.96 -9.52
CA MET A 114 -3.93 -7.10 -9.77
C MET A 114 -3.10 -7.01 -8.49
N TRP A 115 -3.75 -6.69 -7.36
CA TRP A 115 -3.10 -6.55 -6.05
C TRP A 115 -3.24 -7.82 -5.22
N THR A 116 -2.31 -8.04 -4.34
CA THR A 116 -2.39 -9.17 -3.41
C THR A 116 -1.95 -8.80 -2.01
N TYR A 117 -2.44 -9.59 -1.05
CA TYR A 117 -1.88 -9.68 0.30
C TYR A 117 -1.46 -11.12 0.56
N ALA A 118 -0.23 -11.32 1.04
CA ALA A 118 0.29 -12.61 1.40
C ALA A 118 1.00 -12.55 2.76
N ASN A 119 1.20 -13.72 3.37
CA ASN A 119 1.95 -13.86 4.63
C ASN A 119 1.48 -12.94 5.75
N LEU A 120 0.17 -12.66 5.82
CA LEU A 120 -0.43 -11.84 6.85
C LEU A 120 -0.15 -12.41 8.25
N GLN A 121 0.54 -11.62 9.07
CA GLN A 121 0.83 -11.91 10.47
C GLN A 121 0.35 -10.76 11.34
N VAL A 122 -0.39 -11.09 12.38
CA VAL A 122 -0.89 -10.12 13.34
C VAL A 122 -0.23 -10.34 14.68
N THR A 123 0.34 -9.29 15.25
CA THR A 123 0.98 -9.29 16.56
C THR A 123 0.31 -8.26 17.45
N LEU A 124 -0.21 -8.70 18.58
CA LEU A 124 -0.73 -7.82 19.62
C LEU A 124 0.44 -7.26 20.44
N LEU A 125 0.56 -5.94 20.47
CA LEU A 125 1.55 -5.23 21.29
C LEU A 125 0.90 -4.84 22.62
N ARG A 126 1.41 -5.39 23.72
CA ARG A 126 0.91 -5.09 25.07
C ARG A 126 1.65 -3.91 25.67
N SER A 127 0.94 -3.07 26.43
CA SER A 127 1.46 -1.86 27.07
C SER A 127 2.63 -2.10 28.04
N TYR A 128 2.81 -3.33 28.51
CA TYR A 128 3.82 -3.70 29.50
C TYR A 128 4.98 -4.53 28.92
N GLY A 129 5.31 -4.31 27.64
CA GLY A 129 6.52 -4.88 27.06
C GLY A 129 6.42 -6.33 26.58
N GLY A 130 5.23 -6.88 26.46
CA GLY A 130 4.99 -8.20 25.85
C GLY A 130 4.38 -8.08 24.45
N SER A 131 4.72 -9.02 23.58
CA SER A 131 4.01 -9.20 22.30
C SER A 131 3.41 -10.59 22.24
N GLN A 132 2.22 -10.69 21.67
CA GLN A 132 1.56 -11.97 21.43
C GLN A 132 1.23 -12.06 19.95
N THR A 133 1.77 -13.04 19.26
CA THR A 133 1.40 -13.32 17.89
C THR A 133 -0.01 -13.92 17.86
N VAL A 134 -0.89 -13.24 17.15
CA VAL A 134 -2.20 -13.75 16.78
C VAL A 134 -1.96 -14.45 15.45
N GLY A 135 -1.93 -15.75 15.39
CA GLY A 135 -1.49 -16.50 14.19
C GLY A 135 -2.25 -16.11 12.92
N SER A 136 -1.65 -16.38 11.76
CA SER A 136 -2.26 -16.12 10.43
C SER A 136 -3.63 -16.81 10.23
N THR A 137 -3.90 -17.87 10.94
CA THR A 137 -5.19 -18.57 10.98
C THR A 137 -6.33 -17.75 11.58
N SER A 138 -6.01 -16.64 12.25
CA SER A 138 -6.99 -15.70 12.78
C SER A 138 -7.47 -14.68 11.75
N VAL A 139 -6.80 -14.58 10.61
CA VAL A 139 -7.22 -13.70 9.52
C VAL A 139 -8.22 -14.46 8.64
N ILE A 140 -9.40 -13.91 8.48
CA ILE A 140 -10.46 -14.51 7.63
C ILE A 140 -10.23 -14.16 6.17
N GLY A 141 -9.82 -12.93 5.89
CA GLY A 141 -9.59 -12.44 4.55
C GLY A 141 -9.07 -11.01 4.51
N ALA A 142 -8.75 -10.57 3.30
CA ALA A 142 -8.33 -9.20 3.02
C ALA A 142 -8.97 -8.73 1.72
N GLU A 143 -9.44 -7.50 1.67
CA GLU A 143 -9.95 -6.83 0.47
C GLU A 143 -8.88 -5.96 -0.16
N PRO A 144 -8.49 -6.24 -1.41
CA PRO A 144 -7.44 -5.47 -2.08
C PRO A 144 -7.80 -4.01 -2.36
N ASP A 145 -9.07 -3.69 -2.54
CA ASP A 145 -9.57 -2.36 -2.91
C ASP A 145 -9.72 -1.41 -1.72
N SER A 146 -9.94 -1.95 -0.54
CA SER A 146 -10.13 -1.16 0.68
C SER A 146 -9.00 -1.32 1.71
N GLY A 147 -8.14 -2.33 1.53
CA GLY A 147 -7.17 -2.71 2.55
C GLY A 147 -7.80 -3.29 3.81
N HIS A 148 -9.09 -3.62 3.77
CA HIS A 148 -9.82 -4.15 4.90
C HIS A 148 -9.43 -5.61 5.16
N ILE A 149 -9.09 -5.93 6.40
CA ILE A 149 -8.82 -7.29 6.84
C ILE A 149 -9.72 -7.68 8.00
N TRP A 150 -10.16 -8.93 8.00
CA TRP A 150 -11.02 -9.48 9.04
C TRP A 150 -10.29 -10.52 9.87
N PHE A 151 -10.69 -10.60 11.13
CA PHE A 151 -10.19 -11.59 12.07
C PHE A 151 -11.26 -12.64 12.38
N THR A 152 -10.86 -13.89 12.58
CA THR A 152 -11.79 -14.97 12.96
C THR A 152 -12.51 -14.66 14.29
N LEU A 153 -13.74 -15.13 14.39
CA LEU A 153 -14.48 -15.13 15.64
C LEU A 153 -13.67 -15.86 16.72
N GLY A 154 -13.47 -15.19 17.88
CA GLY A 154 -12.67 -15.74 18.98
C GLY A 154 -11.23 -15.21 19.02
N THR A 155 -10.78 -14.46 18.03
CA THR A 155 -9.53 -13.70 18.14
C THR A 155 -9.73 -12.55 19.12
N PHE A 156 -8.96 -12.60 20.19
CA PHE A 156 -9.09 -11.63 21.27
C PHE A 156 -8.11 -10.47 21.06
N LEU A 157 -8.60 -9.34 20.57
CA LEU A 157 -7.85 -8.10 20.44
C LEU A 157 -8.49 -7.05 21.36
N PRO A 158 -7.93 -6.80 22.55
CA PRO A 158 -8.50 -5.82 23.48
C PRO A 158 -8.54 -4.42 22.88
N LEU A 159 -9.65 -3.73 23.08
CA LEU A 159 -9.84 -2.34 22.62
C LEU A 159 -8.71 -1.44 23.13
N GLY A 160 -8.20 -0.57 22.28
CA GLY A 160 -7.11 0.34 22.60
C GLY A 160 -5.71 -0.28 22.57
N SER A 161 -5.60 -1.59 22.33
CA SER A 161 -4.31 -2.25 22.09
C SER A 161 -3.69 -1.78 20.78
N LEU A 162 -2.36 -1.85 20.70
CA LEU A 162 -1.67 -1.68 19.43
C LEU A 162 -1.56 -3.03 18.75
N ILE A 163 -1.94 -3.07 17.49
CA ILE A 163 -1.86 -4.23 16.61
C ILE A 163 -0.78 -3.95 15.59
N ARG A 164 0.20 -4.82 15.46
CA ARG A 164 1.14 -4.80 14.34
C ARG A 164 0.70 -5.85 13.34
N VAL A 165 0.39 -5.41 12.13
CA VAL A 165 0.15 -6.28 10.99
C VAL A 165 1.40 -6.26 10.12
N THR A 166 1.93 -7.43 9.80
CA THR A 166 3.06 -7.59 8.89
C THR A 166 2.58 -8.43 7.71
N TYR A 167 2.84 -7.98 6.50
CA TYR A 167 2.33 -8.65 5.30
C TYR A 167 3.21 -8.35 4.07
N ASP A 168 3.02 -9.17 3.05
CA ASP A 168 3.54 -8.94 1.72
C ASP A 168 2.40 -8.42 0.86
N GLY A 169 2.68 -7.49 -0.02
CA GLY A 169 1.66 -6.88 -0.86
C GLY A 169 2.24 -6.20 -2.09
N GLY A 170 1.39 -5.46 -2.79
CA GLY A 170 1.74 -4.74 -4.00
C GLY A 170 1.10 -5.33 -5.25
N TYR A 171 1.30 -4.66 -6.38
CA TYR A 171 0.83 -5.15 -7.67
C TYR A 171 1.63 -6.36 -8.12
N THR A 172 0.99 -7.53 -8.20
CA THR A 172 1.61 -8.76 -8.75
C THR A 172 1.79 -8.66 -10.27
N THR A 173 0.87 -7.97 -10.92
CA THR A 173 0.98 -7.55 -12.31
C THR A 173 0.87 -6.05 -12.34
N VAL A 174 1.94 -5.37 -12.75
CA VAL A 174 1.93 -3.90 -12.78
C VAL A 174 0.99 -3.42 -13.89
N PRO A 175 0.03 -2.53 -13.59
CA PRO A 175 -0.82 -1.94 -14.62
C PRO A 175 -0.03 -1.16 -15.66
N ALA A 176 -0.41 -1.26 -16.93
CA ALA A 176 0.33 -0.64 -18.03
C ALA A 176 0.44 0.90 -17.94
N ASP A 177 -0.56 1.56 -17.35
CA ASP A 177 -0.50 3.00 -17.09
C ASP A 177 0.51 3.34 -15.98
N LEU A 178 0.66 2.49 -14.98
CA LEU A 178 1.64 2.63 -13.92
C LEU A 178 3.07 2.37 -14.43
N GLU A 179 3.28 1.34 -15.28
CA GLU A 179 4.55 1.14 -15.99
C GLU A 179 4.91 2.37 -16.83
N ARG A 180 3.92 2.93 -17.53
CA ARG A 180 4.12 4.16 -18.31
C ARG A 180 4.52 5.33 -17.41
N ALA A 181 3.87 5.54 -16.27
CA ALA A 181 4.23 6.59 -15.32
C ALA A 181 5.66 6.43 -14.82
N CYS A 182 6.09 5.20 -14.52
CA CYS A 182 7.47 4.91 -14.11
C CYS A 182 8.48 5.26 -15.22
N LYS A 183 8.21 4.89 -16.46
CA LYS A 183 9.07 5.24 -17.61
C LYS A 183 9.14 6.75 -17.85
N LEU A 184 8.03 7.47 -17.70
CA LEU A 184 8.01 8.93 -17.76
C LEU A 184 8.87 9.55 -16.66
N GLN A 185 8.77 9.07 -15.42
CA GLN A 185 9.60 9.57 -14.32
C GLN A 185 11.08 9.24 -14.51
N ALA A 186 11.40 8.06 -15.02
CA ALA A 186 12.80 7.73 -15.37
C ALA A 186 13.35 8.68 -16.43
N ALA A 187 12.57 9.00 -17.47
CA ALA A 187 12.97 9.99 -18.49
C ALA A 187 13.16 11.40 -17.89
N VAL A 188 12.29 11.82 -16.96
CA VAL A 188 12.44 13.11 -16.26
C VAL A 188 13.74 13.16 -15.45
N LEU A 189 14.08 12.07 -14.76
CA LEU A 189 15.34 12.01 -13.98
C LEU A 189 16.56 12.15 -14.91
N VAL A 190 16.60 11.40 -16.02
CA VAL A 190 17.70 11.48 -17.00
C VAL A 190 17.79 12.88 -17.62
N LEU A 191 16.68 13.43 -18.10
CA LEU A 191 16.66 14.76 -18.72
C LEU A 191 17.07 15.85 -17.73
N GLY A 192 16.71 15.71 -16.46
CA GLY A 192 17.14 16.64 -15.41
C GLY A 192 18.64 16.75 -15.26
N GLU A 193 19.37 15.67 -15.60
CA GLU A 193 20.84 15.64 -15.57
C GLU A 193 21.48 16.12 -16.87
N ILE A 194 20.98 15.64 -18.03
CA ILE A 194 21.67 15.82 -19.33
C ILE A 194 21.07 16.93 -20.19
N ASP A 195 19.77 17.21 -20.09
CA ASP A 195 19.06 18.22 -20.90
C ASP A 195 17.90 18.87 -20.14
N PRO A 196 18.18 19.62 -19.04
CA PRO A 196 17.14 20.21 -18.23
C PRO A 196 16.24 21.21 -18.96
N ALA A 197 16.66 21.72 -20.09
CA ALA A 197 15.90 22.64 -20.94
C ALA A 197 15.04 21.92 -21.99
N GLY A 198 15.21 20.60 -22.19
CA GLY A 198 14.47 19.80 -23.17
C GLY A 198 14.76 20.15 -24.63
N THR A 199 15.90 20.75 -24.90
CA THR A 199 16.24 21.29 -26.24
C THR A 199 16.99 20.29 -27.11
N GLN A 200 17.74 19.40 -26.52
CA GLN A 200 18.62 18.48 -27.23
C GLN A 200 17.89 17.22 -27.70
N PHE A 201 17.02 16.66 -26.86
CA PHE A 201 16.31 15.41 -27.16
C PHE A 201 14.84 15.63 -27.57
N GLY A 202 14.37 16.88 -27.61
CA GLY A 202 12.99 17.21 -28.00
C GLY A 202 11.92 16.76 -27.00
N HIS A 203 12.29 16.44 -25.78
CA HIS A 203 11.37 16.09 -24.71
C HIS A 203 11.37 17.18 -23.64
N ASP A 204 10.21 17.73 -23.34
CA ASP A 204 10.04 18.69 -22.24
C ASP A 204 9.89 17.92 -20.91
N PRO A 205 10.87 18.03 -19.98
CA PRO A 205 10.81 17.35 -18.69
C PRO A 205 9.59 17.75 -17.87
N GLY A 206 9.12 18.99 -18.00
CA GLY A 206 7.93 19.48 -17.30
C GLY A 206 6.65 18.81 -17.79
N ALA A 207 6.50 18.69 -19.10
CA ALA A 207 5.37 18.00 -19.70
C ALA A 207 5.34 16.50 -19.34
N LEU A 208 6.50 15.84 -19.36
CA LEU A 208 6.61 14.42 -18.98
C LEU A 208 6.25 14.21 -17.50
N ARG A 209 6.72 15.09 -16.62
CA ARG A 209 6.38 15.05 -15.19
C ARG A 209 4.89 15.20 -14.98
N THR A 210 4.27 16.21 -15.60
CA THR A 210 2.82 16.43 -15.50
C THR A 210 2.02 15.21 -15.94
N GLN A 211 2.41 14.57 -17.05
CA GLN A 211 1.74 13.34 -17.52
C GLN A 211 1.88 12.18 -16.51
N ALA A 212 3.05 12.03 -15.91
CA ALA A 212 3.25 10.99 -14.88
C ALA A 212 2.40 11.27 -13.65
N GLU A 213 2.36 12.52 -13.17
CA GLU A 213 1.58 12.93 -12.01
C GLU A 213 0.06 12.72 -12.24
N GLU A 214 -0.45 13.05 -13.43
CA GLU A 214 -1.85 12.79 -13.80
C GLU A 214 -2.25 11.30 -13.74
N ILE A 215 -1.31 10.42 -14.07
CA ILE A 215 -1.53 8.98 -13.94
C ILE A 215 -1.50 8.59 -12.45
N LEU A 216 -0.48 9.03 -11.73
CA LEU A 216 -0.21 8.64 -10.35
C LEU A 216 -1.27 9.17 -9.36
N CYS A 217 -1.88 10.32 -9.64
CA CYS A 217 -3.00 10.84 -8.84
C CYS A 217 -4.18 9.85 -8.72
N ARG A 218 -4.35 8.97 -9.72
CA ARG A 218 -5.40 7.94 -9.71
C ARG A 218 -5.10 6.78 -8.77
N TYR A 219 -3.88 6.72 -8.26
CA TYR A 219 -3.39 5.68 -7.34
C TYR A 219 -3.22 6.21 -5.91
N GLN A 220 -3.55 7.48 -5.68
CA GLN A 220 -3.53 8.05 -4.33
C GLN A 220 -4.64 7.48 -3.46
N PRO A 221 -4.45 7.40 -2.13
CA PRO A 221 -5.51 7.07 -1.19
C PRO A 221 -6.65 8.11 -1.32
N THR A 222 -7.87 7.63 -1.41
CA THR A 222 -9.09 8.48 -1.37
C THR A 222 -9.51 8.68 0.07
#